data_dbb63c26cd9a4130cbaaf65316e94254
#
_entry.id   dbb63c26cd9a4130cbaaf65316e94254
#
_cell.length_a   1.000
_cell.length_b   1.000
_cell.length_c   1.000
_cell.angle_alpha   90.00
_cell.angle_beta   90.00
_cell.angle_gamma   90.00
#
_symmetry.space_group_name_H-M   'P 1'
#
loop_
_entity.id
_entity.type
_entity.pdbx_description
1 polymer ?
#
loop_
_entity_poly.entity_id
_entity_poly.type
_entity_poly.pdbx_seq_one_letter_code
_entity_poly.pdbx_strand_id
1 'polypeptide(L)'
;MSAYTQPILRFGLITPLVFNSVLLGALVFGFSKLTTIRDSKQTLYREYTARQAAIKALEEKLGPQRKQFEEQKKLLQTDPGPVFKQILDTVLPKYTEFELERTNLVFPLERGRLGKMVQGEVARVKSTFEGGMGPMQETLLQVESLMPQAQLEEIKIKRKSDPLSSRTDHLLIDTIYTLWKAREAKK
;
A
#
# COMPACT_ATOMS: atom_id res chain seq x y z
N MET A 1 30.72 19.50 89.03
CA MET A 1 29.62 19.32 88.05
C MET A 1 28.86 18.08 88.43
N SER A 2 27.59 18.24 88.75
CA SER A 2 26.75 17.19 89.31
C SER A 2 26.60 15.99 88.45
N ALA A 3 26.79 14.77 88.96
CA ALA A 3 26.64 13.49 88.21
C ALA A 3 25.26 13.30 87.52
N TYR A 4 24.30 14.11 87.90
CA TYR A 4 22.91 14.05 87.34
C TYR A 4 22.69 14.87 86.05
N THR A 5 23.58 15.80 85.71
CA THR A 5 23.42 16.65 84.54
C THR A 5 23.72 15.93 83.23
N GLN A 6 24.61 14.92 83.27
CA GLN A 6 24.96 14.15 82.06
C GLN A 6 23.81 13.27 81.52
N PRO A 7 23.09 12.48 82.35
CA PRO A 7 21.98 11.65 81.78
C PRO A 7 20.80 12.53 81.35
N ILE A 8 20.48 13.61 81.98
CA ILE A 8 19.41 14.51 81.59
C ILE A 8 19.69 15.17 80.25
N LEU A 9 20.92 15.59 80.02
CA LEU A 9 21.32 16.16 78.71
C LEU A 9 21.32 15.14 77.57
N ARG A 10 21.78 13.90 77.81
CA ARG A 10 21.78 12.87 76.83
C ARG A 10 20.37 12.36 76.47
N PHE A 11 19.55 12.01 77.41
CA PHE A 11 18.24 11.43 77.16
C PHE A 11 17.16 12.50 76.96
N GLY A 12 17.27 13.64 77.57
CA GLY A 12 16.27 14.69 77.46
C GLY A 12 16.41 15.57 76.22
N LEU A 13 17.64 15.81 75.72
CA LEU A 13 17.85 16.72 74.60
C LEU A 13 18.46 16.06 73.36
N ILE A 14 19.54 15.28 73.53
CA ILE A 14 20.29 14.74 72.41
C ILE A 14 19.51 13.61 71.75
N THR A 15 18.91 12.68 72.49
CA THR A 15 18.17 11.54 71.91
C THR A 15 16.96 11.95 71.03
N PRO A 16 16.07 12.86 71.50
CA PRO A 16 14.97 13.30 70.65
C PRO A 16 15.43 14.15 69.45
N LEU A 17 16.55 14.88 69.57
CA LEU A 17 17.10 15.67 68.47
C LEU A 17 17.67 14.77 67.39
N VAL A 18 18.41 13.72 67.77
CA VAL A 18 18.92 12.70 66.83
C VAL A 18 17.75 11.96 66.15
N PHE A 19 16.75 11.53 66.94
CA PHE A 19 15.58 10.85 66.40
C PHE A 19 14.80 11.69 65.41
N ASN A 20 14.55 12.97 65.73
CA ASN A 20 13.90 13.88 64.78
C ASN A 20 14.72 14.14 63.53
N SER A 21 16.05 14.22 63.63
CA SER A 21 16.92 14.39 62.47
C SER A 21 16.89 13.17 61.52
N VAL A 22 16.89 11.96 62.09
CA VAL A 22 16.75 10.73 61.31
C VAL A 22 15.37 10.63 60.63
N LEU A 23 14.32 11.03 61.36
CA LEU A 23 12.95 11.01 60.84
C LEU A 23 12.76 12.04 59.72
N LEU A 24 13.31 13.25 59.85
CA LEU A 24 13.34 14.24 58.78
C LEU A 24 14.14 13.75 57.55
N GLY A 25 15.29 13.13 57.76
CA GLY A 25 16.09 12.54 56.69
C GLY A 25 15.32 11.45 55.93
N ALA A 26 14.62 10.57 56.63
CA ALA A 26 13.78 9.53 56.04
C ALA A 26 12.61 10.09 55.23
N LEU A 27 11.96 11.16 55.76
CA LEU A 27 10.88 11.86 55.05
C LEU A 27 11.37 12.51 53.75
N VAL A 28 12.48 13.23 53.79
CA VAL A 28 13.06 13.88 52.60
C VAL A 28 13.46 12.83 51.55
N PHE A 29 14.09 11.73 51.99
CA PHE A 29 14.48 10.63 51.09
C PHE A 29 13.25 9.94 50.48
N GLY A 30 12.22 9.67 51.30
CA GLY A 30 10.95 9.09 50.82
C GLY A 30 10.26 9.96 49.80
N PHE A 31 10.19 11.26 50.07
CA PHE A 31 9.58 12.22 49.16
C PHE A 31 10.34 12.35 47.85
N SER A 32 11.68 12.36 47.89
CA SER A 32 12.53 12.37 46.67
C SER A 32 12.31 11.11 45.82
N LYS A 33 12.18 9.95 46.45
CA LYS A 33 11.88 8.71 45.71
C LYS A 33 10.49 8.70 45.08
N LEU A 34 9.49 9.19 45.79
CA LEU A 34 8.12 9.30 45.27
C LEU A 34 8.02 10.25 44.07
N THR A 35 8.70 11.40 44.14
CA THR A 35 8.73 12.33 42.99
C THR A 35 9.40 11.70 41.76
N THR A 36 10.54 11.01 41.93
CA THR A 36 11.23 10.32 40.85
C THR A 36 10.34 9.25 40.20
N ILE A 37 9.62 8.44 40.99
CA ILE A 37 8.69 7.41 40.49
C ILE A 37 7.51 8.05 39.75
N ARG A 38 6.98 9.14 40.31
CA ARG A 38 5.90 9.90 39.68
C ARG A 38 6.33 10.44 38.31
N ASP A 39 7.48 11.05 38.20
CA ASP A 39 7.99 11.66 37.00
C ASP A 39 8.30 10.59 35.94
N SER A 40 8.89 9.47 36.35
CA SER A 40 9.12 8.34 35.43
C SER A 40 7.84 7.71 34.90
N LYS A 41 6.79 7.59 35.73
CA LYS A 41 5.49 7.14 35.26
C LYS A 41 4.82 8.15 34.33
N GLN A 42 4.95 9.44 34.62
CA GLN A 42 4.36 10.50 33.80
C GLN A 42 5.01 10.59 32.42
N THR A 43 6.32 10.40 32.33
CA THR A 43 7.02 10.29 31.02
C THR A 43 6.60 9.04 30.24
N LEU A 44 6.49 7.89 30.89
CA LEU A 44 5.97 6.67 30.29
C LEU A 44 4.55 6.83 29.73
N TYR A 45 3.66 7.45 30.47
CA TYR A 45 2.29 7.74 30.01
C TYR A 45 2.28 8.68 28.80
N ARG A 46 3.12 9.72 28.80
CA ARG A 46 3.23 10.64 27.66
C ARG A 46 3.77 9.92 26.41
N GLU A 47 4.77 9.08 26.56
CA GLU A 47 5.26 8.26 25.45
C GLU A 47 4.20 7.29 24.92
N TYR A 48 3.43 6.68 25.80
CA TYR A 48 2.38 5.74 25.41
C TYR A 48 1.26 6.44 24.64
N THR A 49 0.83 7.60 25.11
CA THR A 49 -0.20 8.39 24.42
C THR A 49 0.31 8.93 23.08
N ALA A 50 1.56 9.34 22.99
CA ALA A 50 2.17 9.78 21.73
C ALA A 50 2.28 8.63 20.72
N ARG A 51 2.68 7.43 21.16
CA ARG A 51 2.72 6.23 20.32
C ARG A 51 1.32 5.82 19.84
N GLN A 52 0.32 5.86 20.70
CA GLN A 52 -1.07 5.58 20.30
C GLN A 52 -1.59 6.58 19.28
N ALA A 53 -1.30 7.87 19.45
CA ALA A 53 -1.68 8.90 18.49
C ALA A 53 -0.99 8.68 17.12
N ALA A 54 0.30 8.31 17.13
CA ALA A 54 1.05 7.97 15.92
C ALA A 54 0.49 6.73 15.21
N ILE A 55 0.11 5.70 15.96
CA ILE A 55 -0.52 4.48 15.39
C ILE A 55 -1.86 4.83 14.73
N LYS A 56 -2.73 5.59 15.40
CA LYS A 56 -4.00 6.03 14.83
C LYS A 56 -3.81 6.87 13.56
N ALA A 57 -2.87 7.79 13.55
CA ALA A 57 -2.56 8.59 12.38
C ALA A 57 -2.02 7.73 11.20
N LEU A 58 -1.27 6.68 11.49
CA LEU A 58 -0.83 5.70 10.50
C LEU A 58 -1.99 4.84 9.99
N GLU A 59 -2.88 4.39 10.86
CA GLU A 59 -4.06 3.61 10.48
C GLU A 59 -5.01 4.43 9.58
N GLU A 60 -5.23 5.71 9.89
CA GLU A 60 -6.02 6.61 9.06
C GLU A 60 -5.39 6.81 7.66
N LYS A 61 -4.08 6.93 7.57
CA LYS A 61 -3.37 7.05 6.29
C LYS A 61 -3.34 5.74 5.50
N LEU A 62 -3.23 4.61 6.18
CA LEU A 62 -3.15 3.29 5.54
C LEU A 62 -4.52 2.71 5.17
N GLY A 63 -5.60 3.22 5.77
CA GLY A 63 -6.97 2.74 5.51
C GLY A 63 -7.36 2.76 4.03
N PRO A 64 -7.21 3.90 3.31
CA PRO A 64 -7.49 3.98 1.88
C PRO A 64 -6.57 3.08 1.05
N GLN A 65 -5.27 3.03 1.39
CA GLN A 65 -4.29 2.20 0.67
C GLN A 65 -4.56 0.70 0.84
N ARG A 66 -5.01 0.26 2.01
CA ARG A 66 -5.44 -1.12 2.23
C ARG A 66 -6.61 -1.53 1.34
N LYS A 67 -7.62 -0.67 1.22
CA LYS A 67 -8.76 -0.92 0.33
C LYS A 67 -8.29 -1.06 -1.12
N GLN A 68 -7.49 -0.12 -1.61
CA GLN A 68 -6.92 -0.19 -2.96
C GLN A 68 -6.08 -1.45 -3.18
N PHE A 69 -5.27 -1.83 -2.19
CA PHE A 69 -4.48 -3.05 -2.25
C PHE A 69 -5.35 -4.32 -2.32
N GLU A 70 -6.41 -4.40 -1.52
CA GLU A 70 -7.35 -5.54 -1.55
C GLU A 70 -8.13 -5.61 -2.87
N GLU A 71 -8.51 -4.46 -3.44
CA GLU A 71 -9.13 -4.39 -4.76
C GLU A 71 -8.17 -4.85 -5.85
N GLN A 72 -6.95 -4.36 -5.86
CA GLN A 72 -5.91 -4.81 -6.79
C GLN A 72 -5.61 -6.30 -6.63
N LYS A 73 -5.54 -6.81 -5.41
CA LYS A 73 -5.33 -8.22 -5.14
C LYS A 73 -6.47 -9.09 -5.69
N LYS A 74 -7.72 -8.65 -5.55
CA LYS A 74 -8.88 -9.32 -6.16
C LYS A 74 -8.79 -9.34 -7.68
N LEU A 75 -8.43 -8.22 -8.30
CA LEU A 75 -8.22 -8.15 -9.75
C LEU A 75 -7.14 -9.12 -10.22
N LEU A 76 -6.02 -9.22 -9.49
CA LEU A 76 -4.93 -10.14 -9.81
C LEU A 76 -5.30 -11.62 -9.67
N GLN A 77 -6.30 -11.95 -8.86
CA GLN A 77 -6.81 -13.33 -8.68
C GLN A 77 -7.89 -13.70 -9.68
N THR A 78 -8.52 -12.73 -10.31
CA THR A 78 -9.56 -12.95 -11.33
C THR A 78 -8.93 -13.40 -12.63
N ASP A 79 -9.65 -14.20 -13.41
CA ASP A 79 -9.21 -14.60 -14.77
C ASP A 79 -9.04 -13.33 -15.63
N PRO A 80 -7.82 -13.05 -16.12
CA PRO A 80 -7.56 -11.82 -16.84
C PRO A 80 -8.20 -11.75 -18.23
N GLY A 81 -8.50 -12.89 -18.87
CA GLY A 81 -9.07 -12.91 -20.21
C GLY A 81 -10.43 -12.24 -20.34
N PRO A 82 -11.45 -12.68 -19.57
CA PRO A 82 -12.75 -12.03 -19.55
C PRO A 82 -12.71 -10.57 -19.13
N VAL A 83 -11.85 -10.21 -18.14
CA VAL A 83 -11.68 -8.83 -17.68
C VAL A 83 -11.13 -7.96 -18.79
N PHE A 84 -10.12 -8.43 -19.52
CA PHE A 84 -9.55 -7.70 -20.66
C PHE A 84 -10.61 -7.44 -21.75
N LYS A 85 -11.40 -8.46 -22.09
CA LYS A 85 -12.51 -8.31 -23.03
C LYS A 85 -13.52 -7.25 -22.56
N GLN A 86 -13.94 -7.32 -21.30
CA GLN A 86 -14.91 -6.39 -20.71
C GLN A 86 -14.39 -4.93 -20.72
N ILE A 87 -13.11 -4.73 -20.45
CA ILE A 87 -12.48 -3.39 -20.52
C ILE A 87 -12.53 -2.87 -21.95
N LEU A 88 -12.14 -3.69 -22.93
CA LEU A 88 -12.23 -3.28 -24.33
C LEU A 88 -13.66 -2.97 -24.75
N ASP A 89 -14.63 -3.79 -24.35
CA ASP A 89 -16.05 -3.59 -24.64
C ASP A 89 -16.64 -2.33 -23.96
N THR A 90 -15.96 -1.81 -22.91
CA THR A 90 -16.32 -0.55 -22.24
C THR A 90 -15.63 0.67 -22.86
N VAL A 91 -14.43 0.50 -23.36
CA VAL A 91 -13.60 1.59 -23.90
C VAL A 91 -13.95 1.90 -25.36
N LEU A 92 -14.10 0.86 -26.17
CA LEU A 92 -14.33 1.00 -27.61
C LEU A 92 -15.60 1.77 -28.00
N PRO A 93 -16.74 1.65 -27.28
CA PRO A 93 -17.95 2.40 -27.64
C PRO A 93 -17.82 3.92 -27.52
N LYS A 94 -16.70 4.44 -26.97
CA LYS A 94 -16.42 5.89 -26.96
C LYS A 94 -16.05 6.43 -28.34
N TYR A 95 -15.62 5.54 -29.23
CA TYR A 95 -15.19 5.88 -30.58
C TYR A 95 -16.21 5.38 -31.59
N THR A 96 -16.32 6.10 -32.69
CA THR A 96 -17.10 5.63 -33.84
C THR A 96 -16.34 4.49 -34.55
N GLU A 97 -17.06 3.63 -35.28
CA GLU A 97 -16.47 2.56 -36.09
C GLU A 97 -15.41 3.07 -37.08
N PHE A 98 -15.52 4.33 -37.48
CA PHE A 98 -14.54 4.96 -38.39
C PHE A 98 -13.28 5.45 -37.67
N GLU A 99 -13.36 5.72 -36.36
CA GLU A 99 -12.23 6.20 -35.57
C GLU A 99 -11.40 5.03 -35.05
N LEU A 100 -12.07 4.01 -34.49
CA LEU A 100 -11.42 2.79 -34.00
C LEU A 100 -12.43 1.65 -33.88
N GLU A 101 -12.17 0.58 -34.59
CA GLU A 101 -12.94 -0.67 -34.51
C GLU A 101 -12.04 -1.83 -34.17
N ARG A 102 -12.55 -2.76 -33.34
CA ARG A 102 -11.88 -4.04 -33.08
C ARG A 102 -12.35 -5.07 -34.06
N THR A 103 -11.49 -5.47 -34.99
CA THR A 103 -11.79 -6.48 -36.03
C THR A 103 -11.59 -7.89 -35.52
N ASN A 104 -10.66 -8.12 -34.59
CA ASN A 104 -10.38 -9.46 -34.10
C ASN A 104 -9.92 -9.44 -32.62
N LEU A 105 -10.27 -10.51 -31.87
CA LEU A 105 -9.80 -10.78 -30.51
C LEU A 105 -9.63 -12.30 -30.34
N VAL A 106 -8.41 -12.74 -30.18
CA VAL A 106 -8.07 -14.16 -30.06
C VAL A 106 -7.27 -14.38 -28.78
N PHE A 107 -7.64 -15.41 -28.05
CA PHE A 107 -6.90 -15.91 -26.89
C PHE A 107 -6.13 -17.16 -27.32
N PRO A 108 -4.88 -17.04 -27.73
CA PRO A 108 -4.10 -18.22 -28.09
C PRO A 108 -3.86 -19.08 -26.86
N LEU A 109 -3.94 -20.40 -27.02
CA LEU A 109 -3.70 -21.39 -25.97
C LEU A 109 -2.22 -21.47 -25.51
N GLU A 110 -1.36 -20.68 -26.10
CA GLU A 110 0.06 -20.63 -25.73
C GLU A 110 0.25 -20.01 -24.36
N ARG A 111 0.82 -20.81 -23.45
CA ARG A 111 1.21 -20.34 -22.14
C ARG A 111 2.43 -19.44 -22.28
N GLY A 112 2.24 -18.14 -22.10
CA GLY A 112 3.33 -17.18 -22.00
C GLY A 112 4.20 -17.45 -20.75
N ARG A 113 5.44 -16.97 -20.76
CA ARG A 113 6.30 -16.96 -19.58
C ARG A 113 6.81 -15.53 -19.34
N LEU A 114 6.40 -14.93 -18.26
CA LEU A 114 6.93 -13.65 -17.77
C LEU A 114 8.22 -13.85 -16.97
N GLY A 115 9.26 -14.42 -17.62
CA GLY A 115 10.54 -14.67 -16.98
C GLY A 115 10.52 -15.76 -15.91
N LYS A 116 11.68 -16.01 -15.29
CA LYS A 116 11.85 -17.06 -14.27
C LYS A 116 11.29 -16.69 -12.89
N MET A 117 11.06 -15.40 -12.63
CA MET A 117 10.67 -14.89 -11.32
C MET A 117 9.16 -14.79 -11.10
N VAL A 118 8.35 -14.70 -12.14
CA VAL A 118 6.90 -14.59 -12.01
C VAL A 118 6.27 -15.98 -12.00
N GLN A 119 5.91 -16.44 -10.81
CA GLN A 119 5.17 -17.68 -10.62
C GLN A 119 3.67 -17.40 -10.77
N GLY A 120 3.17 -17.35 -12.00
CA GLY A 120 1.75 -17.11 -12.28
C GLY A 120 1.33 -17.82 -13.57
N GLU A 121 0.03 -17.92 -13.75
CA GLU A 121 -0.53 -18.32 -15.05
C GLU A 121 -0.48 -17.11 -15.97
N VAL A 122 0.03 -17.31 -17.16
CA VAL A 122 0.18 -16.27 -18.18
C VAL A 122 -0.63 -16.67 -19.40
N ALA A 123 -1.52 -15.78 -19.81
CA ALA A 123 -2.29 -15.91 -21.03
C ALA A 123 -1.84 -14.83 -22.03
N ARG A 124 -1.77 -15.18 -23.31
CA ARG A 124 -1.56 -14.21 -24.37
C ARG A 124 -2.90 -13.86 -25.01
N VAL A 125 -3.05 -12.60 -25.36
CA VAL A 125 -4.21 -12.10 -26.10
C VAL A 125 -3.72 -11.35 -27.32
N LYS A 126 -4.22 -11.74 -28.48
CA LYS A 126 -3.99 -11.02 -29.72
C LYS A 126 -5.25 -10.27 -30.09
N SER A 127 -5.13 -8.96 -30.28
CA SER A 127 -6.22 -8.13 -30.78
C SER A 127 -5.78 -7.33 -31.99
N THR A 128 -6.69 -7.20 -32.93
CA THR A 128 -6.49 -6.44 -34.17
C THR A 128 -7.52 -5.31 -34.19
N PHE A 129 -7.03 -4.13 -34.45
CA PHE A 129 -7.84 -2.92 -34.54
C PHE A 129 -7.66 -2.28 -35.90
N GLU A 130 -8.70 -1.59 -36.32
CA GLU A 130 -8.69 -0.78 -37.53
C GLU A 130 -9.12 0.64 -37.15
N GLY A 131 -8.34 1.65 -37.55
CA GLY A 131 -8.68 3.04 -37.23
C GLY A 131 -7.49 3.98 -37.18
N GLY A 132 -7.68 5.08 -36.47
CA GLY A 132 -6.68 6.14 -36.29
C GLY A 132 -5.70 5.87 -35.16
N MET A 133 -4.50 6.44 -35.27
CA MET A 133 -3.45 6.29 -34.23
C MET A 133 -3.82 6.95 -32.90
N GLY A 134 -4.49 8.12 -32.92
CA GLY A 134 -4.87 8.85 -31.71
C GLY A 134 -5.84 8.04 -30.82
N PRO A 135 -7.01 7.63 -31.33
CA PRO A 135 -7.94 6.75 -30.60
C PRO A 135 -7.29 5.47 -30.11
N MET A 136 -6.39 4.87 -30.90
CA MET A 136 -5.67 3.68 -30.47
C MET A 136 -4.73 3.93 -29.29
N GLN A 137 -3.95 5.00 -29.32
CA GLN A 137 -3.07 5.36 -28.20
C GLN A 137 -3.87 5.57 -26.91
N GLU A 138 -5.00 6.27 -26.98
CA GLU A 138 -5.85 6.49 -25.83
C GLU A 138 -6.45 5.18 -25.31
N THR A 139 -6.86 4.29 -26.19
CA THR A 139 -7.34 2.94 -25.82
C THR A 139 -6.26 2.13 -25.11
N LEU A 140 -5.03 2.13 -25.62
CA LEU A 140 -3.90 1.44 -24.98
C LEU A 140 -3.64 1.97 -23.57
N LEU A 141 -3.59 3.30 -23.38
CA LEU A 141 -3.41 3.94 -22.08
C LEU A 141 -4.54 3.61 -21.11
N GLN A 142 -5.80 3.57 -21.57
CA GLN A 142 -6.93 3.20 -20.74
C GLN A 142 -6.85 1.72 -20.33
N VAL A 143 -6.50 0.81 -21.24
CA VAL A 143 -6.31 -0.60 -20.91
C VAL A 143 -5.22 -0.79 -19.86
N GLU A 144 -4.06 -0.15 -20.01
CA GLU A 144 -2.95 -0.24 -19.06
C GLU A 144 -3.32 0.36 -17.69
N SER A 145 -4.08 1.44 -17.66
CA SER A 145 -4.51 2.07 -16.41
C SER A 145 -5.56 1.24 -15.64
N LEU A 146 -6.47 0.58 -16.36
CA LEU A 146 -7.55 -0.22 -15.77
C LEU A 146 -7.12 -1.66 -15.46
N MET A 147 -6.07 -2.15 -16.13
CA MET A 147 -5.60 -3.52 -16.01
C MET A 147 -4.08 -3.60 -15.86
N PRO A 148 -3.55 -3.35 -14.66
CA PRO A 148 -2.11 -3.37 -14.42
C PRO A 148 -1.46 -4.76 -14.63
N GLN A 149 -2.27 -5.80 -14.76
CA GLN A 149 -1.84 -7.16 -15.09
C GLN A 149 -1.73 -7.42 -16.59
N ALA A 150 -2.06 -6.45 -17.43
CA ALA A 150 -1.89 -6.52 -18.87
C ALA A 150 -0.60 -5.81 -19.28
N GLN A 151 0.28 -6.50 -19.95
CA GLN A 151 1.51 -5.95 -20.51
C GLN A 151 1.48 -6.05 -22.01
N LEU A 152 1.66 -4.95 -22.71
CA LEU A 152 1.81 -4.93 -24.16
C LEU A 152 3.17 -5.52 -24.54
N GLU A 153 3.18 -6.65 -25.23
CA GLU A 153 4.40 -7.31 -25.73
C GLU A 153 4.81 -6.79 -27.11
N GLU A 154 3.83 -6.67 -27.98
CA GLU A 154 4.10 -6.33 -29.37
C GLU A 154 2.97 -5.47 -29.96
N ILE A 155 3.37 -4.51 -30.77
CA ILE A 155 2.47 -3.71 -31.60
C ILE A 155 2.99 -3.70 -33.03
N LYS A 156 2.14 -4.09 -33.97
CA LYS A 156 2.44 -4.03 -35.41
C LYS A 156 1.45 -3.11 -36.08
N ILE A 157 1.94 -2.07 -36.71
CA ILE A 157 1.13 -1.08 -37.41
C ILE A 157 1.35 -1.22 -38.91
N LYS A 158 0.28 -1.43 -39.65
CA LYS A 158 0.29 -1.50 -41.10
C LYS A 158 -0.68 -0.47 -41.65
N ARG A 159 -0.32 0.18 -42.71
CA ARG A 159 -1.24 1.04 -43.46
C ARG A 159 -2.22 0.17 -44.22
N LYS A 160 -3.51 0.42 -44.06
CA LYS A 160 -4.52 -0.22 -44.88
C LYS A 160 -4.56 0.53 -46.23
N SER A 161 -3.99 -0.10 -47.26
CA SER A 161 -4.10 0.42 -48.61
C SER A 161 -5.41 -0.09 -49.20
N ASP A 162 -6.45 0.72 -49.09
CA ASP A 162 -7.71 0.45 -49.80
C ASP A 162 -7.70 1.26 -51.09
N PRO A 163 -7.60 0.62 -52.26
CA PRO A 163 -7.48 1.29 -53.55
C PRO A 163 -8.74 2.11 -53.93
N LEU A 164 -9.86 1.91 -53.23
CA LEU A 164 -11.13 2.57 -53.47
C LEU A 164 -11.46 3.69 -52.49
N SER A 165 -10.76 3.78 -51.39
CA SER A 165 -10.98 4.82 -50.41
C SER A 165 -9.90 5.88 -50.50
N SER A 166 -10.31 7.15 -50.70
CA SER A 166 -9.41 8.31 -50.63
C SER A 166 -8.93 8.63 -49.20
N ARG A 167 -9.23 7.77 -48.21
CA ARG A 167 -8.84 7.93 -46.81
C ARG A 167 -7.47 7.31 -46.57
N THR A 168 -6.47 8.16 -46.46
CA THR A 168 -5.06 7.77 -46.30
C THR A 168 -4.69 7.41 -44.88
N ASP A 169 -5.60 7.50 -43.90
CA ASP A 169 -5.26 7.49 -42.46
C ASP A 169 -5.76 6.22 -41.71
N HIS A 170 -6.32 5.25 -42.39
CA HIS A 170 -6.72 4.00 -41.73
C HIS A 170 -5.52 3.06 -41.56
N LEU A 171 -5.28 2.72 -40.31
CA LEU A 171 -4.22 1.81 -39.87
C LEU A 171 -4.84 0.46 -39.46
N LEU A 172 -4.18 -0.60 -39.80
CA LEU A 172 -4.41 -1.94 -39.23
C LEU A 172 -3.37 -2.14 -38.12
N ILE A 173 -3.83 -2.31 -36.90
CA ILE A 173 -2.98 -2.34 -35.71
C ILE A 173 -3.16 -3.68 -35.02
N ASP A 174 -2.15 -4.53 -35.11
CA ASP A 174 -2.09 -5.81 -34.41
C ASP A 174 -1.40 -5.60 -33.07
N THR A 175 -2.03 -5.99 -31.97
CA THR A 175 -1.45 -5.92 -30.62
C THR A 175 -1.41 -7.31 -29.99
N ILE A 176 -0.33 -7.57 -29.25
CA ILE A 176 -0.20 -8.77 -28.43
C ILE A 176 0.00 -8.33 -26.99
N TYR A 177 -0.92 -8.74 -26.12
CA TYR A 177 -0.83 -8.53 -24.69
C TYR A 177 -0.51 -9.83 -23.98
N THR A 178 0.34 -9.72 -22.99
CA THR A 178 0.57 -10.76 -21.99
C THR A 178 -0.20 -10.40 -20.74
N LEU A 179 -1.12 -11.26 -20.37
CA LEU A 179 -1.96 -11.15 -19.18
C LEU A 179 -1.46 -12.13 -18.13
N TRP A 180 -1.30 -11.70 -16.90
CA TRP A 180 -0.87 -12.58 -15.83
C TRP A 180 -1.86 -12.63 -14.68
N LYS A 181 -1.99 -13.82 -14.08
CA LYS A 181 -2.82 -14.10 -12.92
C LYS A 181 -1.93 -14.51 -11.75
N ALA A 182 -2.10 -13.86 -10.61
CA ALA A 182 -1.38 -14.27 -9.43
C ALA A 182 -1.78 -15.67 -8.99
N ARG A 183 -0.80 -16.52 -8.68
CA ARG A 183 -1.06 -17.85 -8.18
C ARG A 183 -1.67 -17.76 -6.79
N GLU A 184 -2.75 -18.46 -6.53
CA GLU A 184 -3.28 -18.59 -5.18
C GLU A 184 -2.20 -19.19 -4.28
N ALA A 185 -1.87 -18.49 -3.19
CA ALA A 185 -0.99 -19.05 -2.19
C ALA A 185 -1.66 -20.32 -1.64
N LYS A 186 -1.09 -21.48 -1.93
CA LYS A 186 -1.52 -22.72 -1.27
C LYS A 186 -1.40 -22.51 0.23
N LYS A 187 -2.55 -22.50 0.92
CA LYS A 187 -2.60 -22.56 2.37
C LYS A 187 -2.06 -23.88 2.88
#